data_6af47774c1447ae4f9a16c310f5237d5
#
_entry.id   6af47774c1447ae4f9a16c310f5237d5
#
_cell.length_a   1.000
_cell.length_b   1.000
_cell.length_c   1.000
_cell.angle_alpha   90.00
_cell.angle_beta   90.00
_cell.angle_gamma   90.00
#
_symmetry.space_group_name_H-M   'P 1'
#
loop_
_entity.id
_entity.type
_entity.pdbx_description
1 polymer ?
#
loop_
_entity_poly.entity_id
_entity_poly.type
_entity_poly.pdbx_seq_one_letter_code
_entity_poly.pdbx_strand_id
1 'polypeptide(L)'
;MRIGRNEPGEVEEYTDFIKEAEGLKSTLRTAWTAEGRQESTAEHSWRLALFAGVMCREFPELDREKVLMMCLVHDLGERYSGDISAALRPDADDKLNREREDIQRI
;
A
#
# COMPACT_ATOMS: atom_id res chain seq x y z
N MET A 1 -5.12 17.51 -7.46
CA MET A 1 -4.97 18.05 -6.11
C MET A 1 -4.86 19.57 -6.17
N ARG A 2 -5.65 20.27 -5.35
CA ARG A 2 -5.73 21.73 -5.42
C ARG A 2 -4.98 22.38 -4.26
N ILE A 3 -3.74 22.07 -4.11
CA ILE A 3 -2.94 22.49 -2.95
C ILE A 3 -2.97 24.01 -2.74
N GLY A 4 -2.87 24.80 -3.81
CA GLY A 4 -2.84 26.25 -3.70
C GLY A 4 -4.15 26.93 -3.26
N ARG A 5 -5.24 26.16 -3.17
CA ARG A 5 -6.55 26.68 -2.76
C ARG A 5 -7.08 26.05 -1.49
N ASN A 6 -6.31 25.13 -0.91
CA ASN A 6 -6.75 24.40 0.26
C ASN A 6 -6.54 25.21 1.52
N GLU A 7 -7.36 24.93 2.51
CA GLU A 7 -7.15 25.44 3.86
C GLU A 7 -5.83 24.88 4.41
N PRO A 8 -5.14 25.61 5.30
CA PRO A 8 -3.89 25.12 5.88
C PRO A 8 -4.00 23.71 6.48
N GLY A 9 -5.14 23.38 7.11
CA GLY A 9 -5.35 22.06 7.69
C GLY A 9 -5.42 20.95 6.64
N GLU A 10 -5.90 21.24 5.44
CA GLU A 10 -5.97 20.26 4.36
C GLU A 10 -4.57 19.88 3.86
N VAL A 11 -3.67 20.87 3.78
CA VAL A 11 -2.29 20.61 3.39
C VAL A 11 -1.61 19.72 4.44
N GLU A 12 -1.86 19.98 5.70
CA GLU A 12 -1.31 19.15 6.79
C GLU A 12 -1.85 17.72 6.73
N GLU A 13 -3.12 17.55 6.40
CA GLU A 13 -3.73 16.23 6.25
C GLU A 13 -3.08 15.43 5.13
N TYR A 14 -2.80 16.06 3.99
CA TYR A 14 -2.13 15.40 2.88
C TYR A 14 -0.71 14.98 3.27
N THR A 15 0.00 15.87 3.96
CA THR A 15 1.35 15.58 4.42
C THR A 15 1.36 14.45 5.43
N ASP A 16 0.40 14.44 6.34
CA ASP A 16 0.27 13.38 7.35
C ASP A 16 -0.04 12.04 6.70
N PHE A 17 -0.89 12.03 5.68
CA PHE A 17 -1.19 10.81 4.93
C PHE A 17 0.09 10.24 4.30
N ILE A 18 0.90 11.08 3.68
CA ILE A 18 2.15 10.64 3.05
C ILE A 18 3.12 10.08 4.09
N LYS A 19 3.19 10.73 5.26
CA LYS A 19 4.04 10.24 6.36
C LYS A 19 3.57 8.88 6.87
N GLU A 20 2.26 8.69 6.95
CA GLU A 20 1.69 7.38 7.34
C GLU A 20 2.04 6.31 6.32
N ALA A 21 1.94 6.64 5.04
CA ALA A 21 2.23 5.70 3.97
C ALA A 21 3.70 5.27 3.97
N GLU A 22 4.60 6.09 4.49
CA GLU A 22 6.02 5.75 4.60
C GLU A 22 6.25 4.48 5.42
N GLY A 23 5.35 4.17 6.35
CA GLY A 23 5.44 2.96 7.15
C GLY A 23 5.53 1.68 6.33
N LEU A 24 5.04 1.69 5.09
CA LEU A 24 5.13 0.53 4.20
C LEU A 24 6.57 0.18 3.83
N LYS A 25 7.48 1.13 3.90
CA LYS A 25 8.90 0.87 3.64
C LYS A 25 9.49 -0.08 4.68
N SER A 26 8.94 -0.07 5.88
CA SER A 26 9.41 -0.89 7.00
C SER A 26 8.49 -2.08 7.29
N THR A 27 7.41 -2.23 6.53
CA THR A 27 6.48 -3.34 6.66
C THR A 27 6.96 -4.46 5.75
N LEU A 28 7.47 -5.54 6.33
CA LEU A 28 8.09 -6.62 5.55
C LEU A 28 7.08 -7.69 5.15
N ARG A 29 7.29 -8.25 3.97
CA ARG A 29 6.49 -9.33 3.43
C ARG A 29 7.23 -10.66 3.61
N THR A 30 6.50 -11.76 3.52
CA THR A 30 7.10 -13.09 3.49
C THR A 30 7.53 -13.40 2.04
N ALA A 31 8.37 -12.54 1.50
CA ALA A 31 8.92 -12.63 0.16
C ALA A 31 10.31 -11.99 0.16
N TRP A 32 11.16 -12.41 -0.75
CA TRP A 32 12.56 -11.95 -0.78
C TRP A 32 12.88 -11.30 -2.11
N THR A 33 13.76 -10.30 -2.07
CA THR A 33 14.29 -9.69 -3.28
C THR A 33 15.25 -10.65 -3.96
N ALA A 34 15.63 -10.35 -5.19
CA ALA A 34 16.56 -11.18 -5.94
C ALA A 34 17.90 -11.34 -5.21
N GLU A 35 18.27 -10.39 -4.37
CA GLU A 35 19.52 -10.41 -3.61
C GLU A 35 19.40 -11.12 -2.25
N GLY A 36 18.23 -11.65 -1.94
CA GLY A 36 18.04 -12.42 -0.72
C GLY A 36 17.62 -11.59 0.49
N ARG A 37 17.30 -10.33 0.30
CA ARG A 37 16.77 -9.48 1.37
C ARG A 37 15.25 -9.59 1.40
N GLN A 38 14.67 -9.51 2.60
CA GLN A 38 13.23 -9.54 2.74
C GLN A 38 12.62 -8.28 2.10
N GLU A 39 11.58 -8.48 1.28
CA GLU A 39 10.96 -7.40 0.54
C GLU A 39 10.02 -6.60 1.44
N SER A 40 10.03 -5.27 1.31
CA SER A 40 9.05 -4.42 1.98
C SER A 40 7.75 -4.34 1.18
N THR A 41 6.65 -4.01 1.87
CA THR A 41 5.36 -3.81 1.21
C THR A 41 5.42 -2.66 0.21
N ALA A 42 6.17 -1.60 0.51
CA ALA A 42 6.34 -0.48 -0.42
C ALA A 42 7.00 -0.93 -1.72
N GLU A 43 8.02 -1.78 -1.63
CA GLU A 43 8.70 -2.30 -2.81
C GLU A 43 7.76 -3.17 -3.66
N HIS A 44 6.95 -3.98 -3.00
CA HIS A 44 5.95 -4.80 -3.67
C HIS A 44 4.92 -3.92 -4.40
N SER A 45 4.41 -2.90 -3.74
CA SER A 45 3.40 -2.00 -4.33
C SER A 45 3.97 -1.27 -5.54
N TRP A 46 5.23 -0.83 -5.47
CA TRP A 46 5.90 -0.19 -6.60
C TRP A 46 5.96 -1.12 -7.80
N ARG A 47 6.44 -2.34 -7.59
CA ARG A 47 6.59 -3.31 -8.68
C ARG A 47 5.25 -3.69 -9.28
N LEU A 48 4.23 -3.85 -8.43
CA LEU A 48 2.88 -4.17 -8.88
C LEU A 48 2.31 -3.04 -9.73
N ALA A 49 2.50 -1.78 -9.30
CA ALA A 49 2.03 -0.63 -10.05
C ALA A 49 2.72 -0.55 -11.42
N LEU A 50 4.02 -0.78 -11.46
CA LEU A 50 4.76 -0.78 -12.71
C LEU A 50 4.25 -1.86 -13.66
N PHE A 51 4.05 -3.07 -13.17
CA PHE A 51 3.52 -4.17 -13.95
C PHE A 51 2.11 -3.84 -14.47
N ALA A 52 1.24 -3.35 -13.59
CA ALA A 52 -0.13 -3.02 -13.97
C ALA A 52 -0.18 -1.89 -14.99
N GLY A 53 0.69 -0.89 -14.84
CA GLY A 53 0.78 0.22 -15.79
C GLY A 53 1.16 -0.24 -17.19
N VAL A 54 2.12 -1.17 -17.26
CA VAL A 54 2.52 -1.75 -18.55
C VAL A 54 1.37 -2.58 -19.14
N MET A 55 0.71 -3.38 -18.33
CA MET A 55 -0.40 -4.22 -18.80
C MET A 55 -1.60 -3.41 -19.27
N CYS A 56 -1.81 -2.21 -18.71
CA CYS A 56 -2.90 -1.33 -19.18
C CYS A 56 -2.80 -0.97 -20.65
N ARG A 57 -1.63 -1.12 -21.24
CA ARG A 57 -1.44 -0.90 -22.70
C ARG A 57 -2.23 -1.92 -23.52
N GLU A 58 -2.43 -3.10 -22.97
CA GLU A 58 -3.19 -4.18 -23.63
C GLU A 58 -4.69 -4.08 -23.36
N PHE A 59 -5.10 -3.24 -22.40
CA PHE A 59 -6.48 -3.08 -21.98
C PHE A 59 -6.87 -1.62 -21.97
N PRO A 60 -7.03 -1.00 -23.16
CA PRO A 60 -7.30 0.44 -23.24
C PRO A 60 -8.60 0.89 -22.62
N GLU A 61 -9.52 -0.03 -22.33
CA GLU A 61 -10.77 0.26 -21.65
C GLU A 61 -10.59 0.53 -20.16
N LEU A 62 -9.43 0.19 -19.58
CA LEU A 62 -9.18 0.42 -18.17
C LEU A 62 -8.71 1.85 -17.92
N ASP A 63 -9.14 2.40 -16.78
CA ASP A 63 -8.66 3.70 -16.31
C ASP A 63 -7.29 3.49 -15.66
N ARG A 64 -6.23 3.83 -16.40
CA ARG A 64 -4.85 3.60 -15.95
C ARG A 64 -4.55 4.30 -14.64
N GLU A 65 -4.95 5.56 -14.50
CA GLU A 65 -4.70 6.31 -13.28
C GLU A 65 -5.30 5.60 -12.06
N LYS A 66 -6.53 5.17 -12.20
CA LYS A 66 -7.22 4.47 -11.13
C LYS A 66 -6.53 3.14 -10.78
N VAL A 67 -6.14 2.38 -11.81
CA VAL A 67 -5.44 1.11 -11.60
C VAL A 67 -4.13 1.32 -10.87
N LEU A 68 -3.34 2.32 -11.29
CA LEU A 68 -2.07 2.61 -10.65
C LEU A 68 -2.25 3.03 -9.19
N MET A 69 -3.22 3.88 -8.91
CA MET A 69 -3.50 4.30 -7.54
C MET A 69 -3.95 3.13 -6.67
N MET A 70 -4.77 2.26 -7.20
CA MET A 70 -5.18 1.06 -6.46
C MET A 70 -4.00 0.18 -6.11
N CYS A 71 -3.07 -0.01 -7.05
CA CYS A 71 -1.86 -0.80 -6.78
C CYS A 71 -1.00 -0.17 -5.68
N LEU A 72 -0.91 1.16 -5.66
CA LEU A 72 -0.07 1.86 -4.71
C LEU A 72 -0.68 1.90 -3.31
N VAL A 73 -2.01 1.88 -3.19
CA VAL A 73 -2.67 2.08 -1.90
C VAL A 73 -3.31 0.82 -1.30
N HIS A 74 -3.47 -0.25 -2.07
CA HIS A 74 -4.23 -1.41 -1.59
C HIS A 74 -3.60 -2.07 -0.35
N ASP A 75 -2.29 -1.95 -0.17
CA ASP A 75 -1.60 -2.54 0.97
C ASP A 75 -1.38 -1.57 2.13
N LEU A 76 -1.97 -0.37 2.07
CA LEU A 76 -1.79 0.59 3.18
C LEU A 76 -2.25 0.02 4.51
N GLY A 77 -3.28 -0.82 4.50
CA GLY A 77 -3.77 -1.46 5.71
C GLY A 77 -2.75 -2.42 6.33
N GLU A 78 -1.84 -2.98 5.56
CA GLU A 78 -0.84 -3.91 6.08
C GLU A 78 0.08 -3.30 7.11
N ARG A 79 0.29 -1.99 7.05
CA ARG A 79 1.08 -1.31 8.06
C ARG A 79 0.49 -1.53 9.45
N TYR A 80 -0.82 -1.45 9.56
CA TYR A 80 -1.53 -1.65 10.82
C TYR A 80 -1.66 -3.12 11.19
N SER A 81 -1.95 -3.96 10.20
CA SER A 81 -2.03 -5.40 10.39
C SER A 81 -0.69 -5.98 10.83
N GLY A 82 0.40 -5.52 10.25
CA GLY A 82 1.74 -5.94 10.63
C GLY A 82 2.05 -5.63 12.08
N ASP A 83 1.71 -4.43 12.53
CA ASP A 83 1.90 -4.02 13.93
C ASP A 83 1.09 -4.89 14.87
N ILE A 84 -0.17 -5.16 14.53
CA ILE A 84 -1.04 -6.02 15.32
C ILE A 84 -0.51 -7.44 15.36
N SER A 85 -0.08 -7.97 14.23
CA SER A 85 0.45 -9.33 14.13
C SER A 85 1.69 -9.51 15.00
N ALA A 86 2.57 -8.51 15.01
CA ALA A 86 3.77 -8.54 15.83
C ALA A 86 3.43 -8.58 17.33
N ALA A 87 2.37 -7.86 17.73
CA ALA A 87 1.95 -7.79 19.12
C ALA A 87 1.20 -9.03 19.60
N LEU A 88 0.33 -9.57 18.76
CA LEU A 88 -0.60 -10.62 19.16
C LEU A 88 -0.24 -12.01 18.65
N ARG A 89 0.68 -12.11 17.68
CA ARG A 89 1.07 -13.37 17.07
C ARG A 89 -0.13 -14.21 16.61
N PRO A 90 -1.04 -13.65 15.80
CA PRO A 90 -2.19 -14.39 15.32
C PRO A 90 -1.77 -15.57 14.45
N ASP A 91 -2.65 -16.56 14.33
CA ASP A 91 -2.42 -17.66 13.39
C ASP A 91 -2.63 -17.18 11.95
N ALA A 92 -2.41 -18.09 10.99
CA ALA A 92 -2.47 -17.74 9.57
C ALA A 92 -3.88 -17.27 9.14
N ASP A 93 -4.93 -17.89 9.70
CA ASP A 93 -6.31 -17.54 9.36
C ASP A 93 -6.66 -16.15 9.88
N ASP A 94 -6.27 -15.85 11.11
CA ASP A 94 -6.48 -14.55 11.70
C ASP A 94 -5.75 -13.46 10.92
N LYS A 95 -4.53 -13.75 10.50
CA LYS A 95 -3.75 -12.83 9.68
C LYS A 95 -4.45 -12.53 8.38
N LEU A 96 -4.94 -13.56 7.70
CA LEU A 96 -5.65 -13.40 6.44
C LEU A 96 -6.91 -12.56 6.61
N ASN A 97 -7.67 -12.81 7.66
CA ASN A 97 -8.87 -12.04 7.95
C ASN A 97 -8.56 -10.57 8.21
N ARG A 98 -7.49 -10.28 8.95
CA ARG A 98 -7.06 -8.92 9.22
C ARG A 98 -6.64 -8.20 7.96
N GLU A 99 -5.94 -8.87 7.06
CA GLU A 99 -5.55 -8.27 5.80
C GLU A 99 -6.77 -7.87 4.97
N ARG A 100 -7.80 -8.70 4.97
CA ARG A 100 -9.06 -8.37 4.29
C ARG A 100 -9.74 -7.17 4.90
N GLU A 101 -9.79 -7.11 6.23
CA GLU A 101 -10.38 -5.98 6.93
C GLU A 101 -9.62 -4.68 6.65
N ASP A 102 -8.29 -4.75 6.65
CA ASP A 102 -7.44 -3.60 6.41
C ASP A 102 -7.66 -3.03 5.01
N ILE A 103 -7.81 -3.89 4.02
CA ILE A 103 -8.12 -3.48 2.65
C ILE A 103 -9.47 -2.78 2.59
N GLN A 104 -10.45 -3.25 3.33
CA GLN A 104 -11.78 -2.63 3.36
C GLN A 104 -11.79 -1.25 4.00
N ARG A 105 -10.83 -0.95 4.85
CA ARG A 105 -10.70 0.37 5.48
C ARG A 105 -10.14 1.42 4.53
N ILE A 106 -9.50 1.01 3.48
CA ILE A 106 -8.91 1.90 2.49
C ILE A 106 -9.97 2.34 1.48
#